data_887363343397c166c243be8d3e55c008
#
_entry.id   887363343397c166c243be8d3e55c008
#
_cell.length_a   1.000
_cell.length_b   1.000
_cell.length_c   1.000
_cell.angle_alpha   90.00
_cell.angle_beta   90.00
_cell.angle_gamma   90.00
#
_symmetry.space_group_name_H-M   'P 1'
#
loop_
_entity.id
_entity.type
_entity.pdbx_description
1 polymer ?
#
loop_
_entity_poly.entity_id
_entity_poly.type
_entity_poly.pdbx_seq_one_letter_code
_entity_poly.pdbx_strand_id
1 'polypeptide(L)'
;MRLPVFNTRTTVLLAGFCVVIGMAQAHTLPRPPLYDDVIGEIRHTRVSAGDTLLDIARRHDLGQDEILLANPAVDRWLPDAGTAILLPHRYIIPKAKRTGLILNVPEMRLYYFPKPELGKLPVVITHPVSIGRMDWSTPLGNTHVVAKQRNPAWYPPRSLREE
;
A
#
# COMPACT_ATOMS: atom_id res chain seq x y z
N MET A 1 -2.34 -3.84 74.01
CA MET A 1 -1.35 -4.20 72.97
C MET A 1 -2.12 -4.43 71.68
N ARG A 2 -2.20 -3.43 70.81
CA ARG A 2 -2.97 -3.48 69.53
C ARG A 2 -1.96 -3.60 68.37
N LEU A 3 -2.12 -4.65 67.56
CA LEU A 3 -1.33 -4.88 66.38
C LEU A 3 -1.87 -4.05 65.20
N PRO A 4 -1.05 -3.51 64.31
CA PRO A 4 -1.50 -2.76 63.13
C PRO A 4 -1.92 -3.70 62.00
N VAL A 5 -3.06 -3.38 61.36
CA VAL A 5 -3.59 -4.05 60.20
C VAL A 5 -2.85 -3.47 58.98
N PHE A 6 -2.07 -4.28 58.25
CA PHE A 6 -1.48 -3.92 56.98
C PHE A 6 -2.54 -4.06 55.86
N ASN A 7 -2.90 -2.94 55.25
CA ASN A 7 -3.81 -2.90 54.12
C ASN A 7 -3.01 -2.89 52.82
N THR A 8 -2.85 -4.07 52.20
CA THR A 8 -2.12 -4.23 50.93
C THR A 8 -3.07 -3.86 49.80
N ARG A 9 -2.97 -2.64 49.26
CA ARG A 9 -3.63 -2.25 48.02
C ARG A 9 -2.86 -2.81 46.83
N THR A 10 -3.38 -3.89 46.23
CA THR A 10 -2.88 -4.46 45.01
C THR A 10 -3.29 -3.55 43.84
N THR A 11 -2.35 -2.79 43.33
CA THR A 11 -2.54 -1.99 42.11
C THR A 11 -2.36 -2.90 40.86
N VAL A 12 -3.48 -3.26 40.26
CA VAL A 12 -3.44 -4.01 38.97
C VAL A 12 -3.15 -3.00 37.85
N LEU A 13 -1.94 -3.04 37.29
CA LEU A 13 -1.57 -2.31 36.11
C LEU A 13 -2.16 -3.05 34.89
N LEU A 14 -3.23 -2.54 34.31
CA LEU A 14 -3.73 -2.98 33.03
C LEU A 14 -2.78 -2.42 31.95
N ALA A 15 -1.87 -3.25 31.43
CA ALA A 15 -1.09 -2.95 30.24
C ALA A 15 -2.01 -3.04 29.02
N GLY A 16 -2.48 -1.89 28.55
CA GLY A 16 -3.24 -1.78 27.31
C GLY A 16 -2.35 -2.16 26.11
N PHE A 17 -2.61 -3.33 25.52
CA PHE A 17 -1.97 -3.76 24.28
C PHE A 17 -2.62 -2.98 23.13
N CYS A 18 -2.00 -1.86 22.72
CA CYS A 18 -2.39 -1.15 21.50
C CYS A 18 -1.99 -1.99 20.28
N VAL A 19 -2.94 -2.73 19.71
CA VAL A 19 -2.80 -3.32 18.39
C VAL A 19 -2.84 -2.18 17.38
N VAL A 20 -1.70 -1.75 16.89
CA VAL A 20 -1.60 -0.84 15.74
C VAL A 20 -1.99 -1.66 14.50
N ILE A 21 -3.25 -1.59 14.12
CA ILE A 21 -3.71 -2.11 12.82
C ILE A 21 -3.10 -1.18 11.78
N GLY A 22 -2.03 -1.63 11.14
CA GLY A 22 -1.44 -0.95 9.99
C GLY A 22 -2.47 -0.90 8.87
N MET A 23 -3.16 0.21 8.74
CA MET A 23 -4.00 0.47 7.56
C MET A 23 -3.05 0.71 6.39
N ALA A 24 -3.24 -0.02 5.29
CA ALA A 24 -2.59 0.30 4.02
C ALA A 24 -2.95 1.77 3.67
N GLN A 25 -1.97 2.64 3.75
CA GLN A 25 -2.16 4.07 3.46
C GLN A 25 -1.88 4.29 1.98
N ALA A 26 -2.93 4.74 1.27
CA ALA A 26 -2.81 5.21 -0.09
C ALA A 26 -1.76 6.31 -0.21
N HIS A 27 -0.86 6.19 -1.18
CA HIS A 27 0.09 7.27 -1.45
C HIS A 27 -0.66 8.43 -2.13
N THR A 28 -0.96 9.47 -1.34
CA THR A 28 -1.61 10.69 -1.81
C THR A 28 -0.56 11.73 -2.17
N LEU A 29 -0.56 12.14 -3.43
CA LEU A 29 0.42 13.07 -4.00
C LEU A 29 -0.28 14.32 -4.56
N PRO A 30 0.36 15.49 -4.56
CA PRO A 30 -0.14 16.65 -5.30
C PRO A 30 -0.30 16.28 -6.77
N ARG A 31 -1.43 16.65 -7.38
CA ARG A 31 -1.63 16.48 -8.81
C ARG A 31 -0.84 17.57 -9.55
N PRO A 32 0.10 17.20 -10.43
CA PRO A 32 0.88 18.17 -11.19
C PRO A 32 0.00 18.88 -12.24
N PRO A 33 0.46 20.01 -12.79
CA PRO A 33 -0.16 20.64 -13.95
C PRO A 33 -0.32 19.66 -15.13
N LEU A 34 -1.18 19.98 -16.10
CA LEU A 34 -1.48 19.09 -17.24
C LEU A 34 -0.28 18.84 -18.17
N TYR A 35 0.72 19.71 -18.13
CA TYR A 35 1.95 19.60 -18.93
C TYR A 35 3.06 18.79 -18.22
N ASP A 36 2.85 18.39 -16.97
CA ASP A 36 3.79 17.59 -16.19
C ASP A 36 3.13 16.25 -15.83
N ASP A 37 3.83 15.16 -16.13
CA ASP A 37 3.36 13.80 -15.89
C ASP A 37 4.09 13.13 -14.71
N VAL A 38 5.13 13.76 -14.15
CA VAL A 38 5.93 13.16 -13.06
C VAL A 38 5.35 13.52 -11.70
N ILE A 39 5.17 12.51 -10.84
CA ILE A 39 4.70 12.68 -9.47
C ILE A 39 5.58 11.90 -8.49
N GLY A 40 5.60 12.36 -7.25
CA GLY A 40 6.37 11.73 -6.17
C GLY A 40 7.87 11.94 -6.30
N GLU A 41 8.61 11.24 -5.48
CA GLU A 41 10.06 11.36 -5.35
C GLU A 41 10.70 10.02 -4.95
N ILE A 42 11.94 9.79 -5.32
CA ILE A 42 12.71 8.64 -4.86
C ILE A 42 13.06 8.87 -3.39
N ARG A 43 12.81 7.86 -2.56
CA ARG A 43 13.13 7.84 -1.14
C ARG A 43 14.01 6.66 -0.80
N HIS A 44 14.53 6.66 0.41
CA HIS A 44 15.33 5.55 0.93
C HIS A 44 14.87 5.19 2.34
N THR A 45 15.03 3.91 2.69
CA THR A 45 14.85 3.41 4.05
C THR A 45 15.98 2.43 4.38
N ARG A 46 15.99 1.87 5.58
CA ARG A 46 16.91 0.82 5.99
C ARG A 46 16.16 -0.41 6.43
N VAL A 47 16.74 -1.56 6.15
CA VAL A 47 16.24 -2.84 6.63
C VAL A 47 16.29 -2.89 8.15
N SER A 48 15.18 -3.24 8.79
CA SER A 48 15.14 -3.60 10.20
C SER A 48 15.37 -5.10 10.36
N ALA A 49 15.90 -5.51 11.51
CA ALA A 49 16.11 -6.94 11.76
C ALA A 49 14.82 -7.75 11.61
N GLY A 50 14.86 -8.79 10.79
CA GLY A 50 13.73 -9.66 10.51
C GLY A 50 12.77 -9.18 9.39
N ASP A 51 13.02 -8.02 8.78
CA ASP A 51 12.27 -7.57 7.61
C ASP A 51 12.63 -8.36 6.36
N THR A 52 11.65 -8.64 5.53
CA THR A 52 11.82 -8.99 4.12
C THR A 52 11.66 -7.73 3.25
N LEU A 53 12.14 -7.76 1.98
CA LEU A 53 11.83 -6.68 1.03
C LEU A 53 10.32 -6.52 0.80
N LEU A 54 9.56 -7.60 0.92
CA LEU A 54 8.10 -7.57 0.75
C LEU A 54 7.39 -6.89 1.92
N ASP A 55 7.92 -7.00 3.15
CA ASP A 55 7.41 -6.26 4.31
C ASP A 55 7.68 -4.77 4.18
N ILE A 56 8.87 -4.42 3.68
CA ILE A 56 9.22 -3.02 3.38
C ILE A 56 8.30 -2.47 2.28
N ALA A 57 8.10 -3.22 1.19
CA ALA A 57 7.19 -2.81 0.12
C ALA A 57 5.78 -2.52 0.65
N ARG A 58 5.22 -3.44 1.46
CA ARG A 58 3.89 -3.30 2.05
C ARG A 58 3.79 -2.07 2.97
N ARG A 59 4.80 -1.81 3.80
CA ARG A 59 4.84 -0.61 4.67
C ARG A 59 4.90 0.70 3.90
N HIS A 60 5.47 0.68 2.71
CA HIS A 60 5.68 1.87 1.88
C HIS A 60 4.75 1.96 0.67
N ASP A 61 3.67 1.17 0.62
CA ASP A 61 2.69 1.14 -0.48
C ASP A 61 3.34 0.96 -1.86
N LEU A 62 4.31 0.04 -1.92
CA LEU A 62 5.02 -0.37 -3.13
C LEU A 62 4.59 -1.77 -3.56
N GLY A 63 4.57 -2.01 -4.87
CA GLY A 63 4.41 -3.34 -5.42
C GLY A 63 5.65 -4.21 -5.19
N GLN A 64 5.45 -5.53 -5.18
CA GLN A 64 6.55 -6.48 -5.04
C GLN A 64 7.60 -6.27 -6.14
N ASP A 65 7.18 -6.19 -7.39
CA ASP A 65 8.09 -6.05 -8.53
C ASP A 65 8.79 -4.68 -8.51
N GLU A 66 8.09 -3.61 -8.10
CA GLU A 66 8.67 -2.28 -7.99
C GLU A 66 9.89 -2.27 -7.05
N ILE A 67 9.76 -2.82 -5.83
CA ILE A 67 10.84 -2.80 -4.86
C ILE A 67 11.98 -3.74 -5.24
N LEU A 68 11.67 -4.90 -5.84
CA LEU A 68 12.68 -5.87 -6.28
C LEU A 68 13.51 -5.33 -7.45
N LEU A 69 12.85 -4.71 -8.44
CA LEU A 69 13.53 -4.10 -9.59
C LEU A 69 14.40 -2.90 -9.19
N ALA A 70 13.96 -2.15 -8.16
CA ALA A 70 14.72 -1.02 -7.64
C ALA A 70 15.93 -1.44 -6.78
N ASN A 71 15.95 -2.68 -6.26
CA ASN A 71 16.97 -3.19 -5.35
C ASN A 71 17.47 -4.59 -5.78
N PRO A 72 18.01 -4.77 -7.00
CA PRO A 72 18.30 -6.08 -7.55
C PRO A 72 19.45 -6.84 -6.83
N ALA A 73 20.28 -6.13 -6.09
CA ALA A 73 21.40 -6.71 -5.34
C ALA A 73 21.03 -7.12 -3.90
N VAL A 74 19.78 -6.87 -3.47
CA VAL A 74 19.34 -7.16 -2.10
C VAL A 74 18.54 -8.46 -2.08
N ASP A 75 18.85 -9.36 -1.12
CA ASP A 75 18.07 -10.58 -0.93
C ASP A 75 16.61 -10.22 -0.56
N ARG A 76 15.65 -10.85 -1.25
CA ARG A 76 14.23 -10.56 -1.05
C ARG A 76 13.70 -11.06 0.29
N TRP A 77 14.26 -12.16 0.80
CA TRP A 77 13.73 -12.86 1.95
C TRP A 77 14.52 -12.60 3.23
N LEU A 78 15.83 -12.38 3.09
CA LEU A 78 16.75 -12.22 4.22
C LEU A 78 17.76 -11.09 3.95
N PRO A 79 17.31 -9.86 3.75
CA PRO A 79 18.24 -8.74 3.58
C PRO A 79 18.96 -8.44 4.89
N ASP A 80 20.25 -8.09 4.83
CA ASP A 80 21.02 -7.71 6.01
C ASP A 80 20.43 -6.47 6.69
N ALA A 81 20.30 -6.52 8.02
CA ALA A 81 19.84 -5.38 8.80
C ALA A 81 20.74 -4.15 8.59
N GLY A 82 20.14 -2.98 8.43
CA GLY A 82 20.84 -1.73 8.13
C GLY A 82 21.12 -1.47 6.65
N THR A 83 20.91 -2.45 5.76
CA THR A 83 21.03 -2.27 4.31
C THR A 83 20.13 -1.12 3.84
N ALA A 84 20.68 -0.23 3.01
CA ALA A 84 19.91 0.86 2.41
C ALA A 84 19.03 0.33 1.27
N ILE A 85 17.75 0.64 1.33
CA ILE A 85 16.73 0.25 0.34
C ILE A 85 16.22 1.49 -0.38
N LEU A 86 16.25 1.47 -1.71
CA LEU A 86 15.65 2.47 -2.56
C LEU A 86 14.13 2.24 -2.64
N LEU A 87 13.35 3.27 -2.37
CA LEU A 87 11.89 3.29 -2.48
C LEU A 87 11.50 4.08 -3.73
N PRO A 88 11.05 3.43 -4.82
CA PRO A 88 10.81 4.09 -6.11
C PRO A 88 9.44 4.79 -6.15
N HIS A 89 9.19 5.75 -5.25
CA HIS A 89 7.93 6.52 -5.19
C HIS A 89 7.81 7.62 -6.24
N ARG A 90 8.52 7.50 -7.34
CA ARG A 90 8.47 8.43 -8.46
C ARG A 90 7.79 7.78 -9.65
N TYR A 91 6.62 8.32 -10.03
CA TYR A 91 5.74 7.71 -11.03
C TYR A 91 5.50 8.65 -12.21
N ILE A 92 5.13 8.05 -13.35
CA ILE A 92 4.71 8.79 -14.54
C ILE A 92 3.21 8.56 -14.74
N ILE A 93 2.43 9.63 -14.65
CA ILE A 93 0.99 9.54 -14.88
C ILE A 93 0.72 9.12 -16.32
N PRO A 94 -0.10 8.08 -16.56
CA PRO A 94 -0.48 7.66 -17.91
C PRO A 94 -1.12 8.79 -18.73
N LYS A 95 -0.85 8.83 -20.04
CA LYS A 95 -1.44 9.80 -20.98
C LYS A 95 -2.94 9.51 -21.18
N ALA A 96 -3.76 9.90 -20.22
CA ALA A 96 -5.21 9.75 -20.22
C ALA A 96 -5.88 10.92 -19.52
N LYS A 97 -7.20 11.02 -19.64
CA LYS A 97 -7.98 12.06 -18.93
C LYS A 97 -7.84 11.85 -17.42
N ARG A 98 -7.27 12.83 -16.70
CA ARG A 98 -7.01 12.78 -15.25
C ARG A 98 -8.29 12.91 -14.42
N THR A 99 -9.21 11.95 -14.54
CA THR A 99 -10.49 11.89 -13.80
C THR A 99 -10.87 10.45 -13.49
N GLY A 100 -11.42 10.19 -12.30
CA GLY A 100 -11.81 8.86 -11.90
C GLY A 100 -10.62 7.93 -11.67
N LEU A 101 -10.70 6.70 -12.16
CA LEU A 101 -9.69 5.66 -11.98
C LEU A 101 -8.98 5.36 -13.30
N ILE A 102 -7.66 5.25 -13.25
CA ILE A 102 -6.83 4.77 -14.36
C ILE A 102 -6.03 3.57 -13.84
N LEU A 103 -6.23 2.39 -14.43
CA LEU A 103 -5.43 1.21 -14.17
C LEU A 103 -4.33 1.11 -15.23
N ASN A 104 -3.08 1.32 -14.82
CA ASN A 104 -1.91 1.11 -15.66
C ASN A 104 -1.42 -0.33 -15.50
N VAL A 105 -1.85 -1.21 -16.40
CA VAL A 105 -1.55 -2.64 -16.34
C VAL A 105 -0.04 -2.94 -16.44
N PRO A 106 0.73 -2.35 -17.38
CA PRO A 106 2.18 -2.57 -17.45
C PRO A 106 2.95 -2.17 -16.18
N GLU A 107 2.48 -1.16 -15.46
CA GLU A 107 3.08 -0.67 -14.22
C GLU A 107 2.51 -1.39 -12.99
N MET A 108 1.45 -2.18 -13.15
CA MET A 108 0.69 -2.80 -12.06
C MET A 108 0.27 -1.77 -10.99
N ARG A 109 -0.21 -0.61 -11.46
CA ARG A 109 -0.53 0.52 -10.59
C ARG A 109 -1.86 1.17 -10.97
N LEU A 110 -2.63 1.52 -9.94
CA LEU A 110 -3.87 2.26 -10.03
C LEU A 110 -3.61 3.72 -9.68
N TYR A 111 -4.18 4.64 -10.48
CA TYR A 111 -4.23 6.07 -10.21
C TYR A 111 -5.67 6.50 -10.03
N TYR A 112 -5.97 7.14 -8.93
CA TYR A 112 -7.29 7.71 -8.66
C TYR A 112 -7.19 9.24 -8.61
N PHE A 113 -8.01 9.90 -9.43
CA PHE A 113 -8.16 11.34 -9.52
C PHE A 113 -9.51 11.73 -8.90
N PRO A 114 -9.57 12.05 -7.60
CA PRO A 114 -10.80 12.48 -6.96
C PRO A 114 -11.34 13.77 -7.58
N LYS A 115 -12.64 14.00 -7.45
CA LYS A 115 -13.23 15.28 -7.84
C LYS A 115 -12.60 16.38 -6.99
N PRO A 116 -12.20 17.53 -7.62
CA PRO A 116 -11.65 18.65 -6.86
C PRO A 116 -12.65 19.14 -5.82
N GLU A 117 -12.18 19.38 -4.61
CA GLU A 117 -12.95 20.02 -3.55
C GLU A 117 -12.61 21.51 -3.51
N LEU A 118 -13.64 22.35 -3.26
CA LEU A 118 -13.46 23.80 -3.17
C LEU A 118 -12.44 24.16 -2.05
N GLY A 119 -11.45 24.95 -2.40
CA GLY A 119 -10.39 25.39 -1.46
C GLY A 119 -9.31 24.34 -1.17
N LYS A 120 -9.35 23.15 -1.79
CA LYS A 120 -8.28 22.16 -1.67
C LYS A 120 -7.48 22.03 -2.97
N LEU A 121 -6.17 21.79 -2.83
CA LEU A 121 -5.32 21.47 -3.97
C LEU A 121 -5.74 20.09 -4.54
N PRO A 122 -5.79 19.96 -5.87
CA PRO A 122 -6.08 18.68 -6.49
C PRO A 122 -4.98 17.67 -6.20
N VAL A 123 -5.39 16.43 -5.94
CA VAL A 123 -4.47 15.32 -5.63
C VAL A 123 -4.65 14.17 -6.61
N VAL A 124 -3.65 13.30 -6.65
CA VAL A 124 -3.73 11.96 -7.21
C VAL A 124 -3.39 10.95 -6.10
N ILE A 125 -4.16 9.89 -6.04
CA ILE A 125 -3.97 8.80 -5.08
C ILE A 125 -3.55 7.59 -5.89
N THR A 126 -2.48 6.92 -5.50
CA THR A 126 -1.97 5.79 -6.26
C THR A 126 -1.71 4.58 -5.35
N HIS A 127 -1.93 3.38 -5.91
CA HIS A 127 -1.74 2.10 -5.23
C HIS A 127 -1.13 1.09 -6.17
N PRO A 128 -0.22 0.22 -5.70
CA PRO A 128 0.13 -0.98 -6.42
C PRO A 128 -1.08 -1.92 -6.48
N VAL A 129 -1.24 -2.63 -7.59
CA VAL A 129 -2.32 -3.61 -7.77
C VAL A 129 -1.77 -4.88 -8.42
N SER A 130 -2.43 -6.00 -8.15
CA SER A 130 -2.20 -7.22 -8.92
C SER A 130 -2.97 -7.16 -10.23
N ILE A 131 -2.39 -7.74 -11.28
CA ILE A 131 -3.02 -7.90 -12.59
C ILE A 131 -3.32 -9.38 -12.85
N GLY A 132 -4.17 -9.66 -13.85
CA GLY A 132 -4.47 -11.02 -14.27
C GLY A 132 -3.21 -11.76 -14.76
N ARG A 133 -3.18 -13.09 -14.54
CA ARG A 133 -2.13 -13.97 -15.10
C ARG A 133 -2.32 -14.15 -16.61
N MET A 134 -1.35 -14.79 -17.28
CA MET A 134 -1.38 -15.00 -18.74
C MET A 134 -2.68 -15.65 -19.25
N ASP A 135 -3.23 -16.60 -18.45
CA ASP A 135 -4.46 -17.32 -18.79
C ASP A 135 -5.75 -16.55 -18.46
N TRP A 136 -5.64 -15.49 -17.65
CA TRP A 136 -6.72 -14.65 -17.18
C TRP A 136 -6.31 -13.18 -17.24
N SER A 137 -6.13 -12.69 -18.47
CA SER A 137 -5.67 -11.33 -18.69
C SER A 137 -6.64 -10.29 -18.12
N THR A 138 -6.09 -9.22 -17.56
CA THR A 138 -6.88 -8.07 -17.13
C THR A 138 -7.55 -7.43 -18.34
N PRO A 139 -8.90 -7.28 -18.36
CA PRO A 139 -9.59 -6.65 -19.48
C PRO A 139 -9.14 -5.20 -19.67
N LEU A 140 -8.91 -4.82 -20.93
CA LEU A 140 -8.56 -3.45 -21.31
C LEU A 140 -9.79 -2.70 -21.82
N GLY A 141 -9.81 -1.38 -21.63
CA GLY A 141 -10.87 -0.52 -22.13
C GLY A 141 -11.49 0.37 -21.06
N ASN A 142 -12.58 1.03 -21.41
CA ASN A 142 -13.29 1.91 -20.49
C ASN A 142 -14.37 1.13 -19.73
N THR A 143 -14.45 1.37 -18.45
CA THR A 143 -15.45 0.76 -17.56
C THR A 143 -15.91 1.76 -16.50
N HIS A 144 -16.87 1.35 -15.67
CA HIS A 144 -17.35 2.16 -14.56
C HIS A 144 -17.66 1.28 -13.34
N VAL A 145 -17.55 1.87 -12.16
CA VAL A 145 -17.89 1.17 -10.91
C VAL A 145 -19.41 1.06 -10.79
N VAL A 146 -19.94 -0.16 -10.88
CA VAL A 146 -21.39 -0.44 -10.80
C VAL A 146 -21.85 -0.70 -9.36
N ALA A 147 -20.97 -1.23 -8.49
CA ALA A 147 -21.30 -1.52 -7.09
C ALA A 147 -20.06 -1.41 -6.20
N LYS A 148 -20.28 -1.14 -4.91
CA LYS A 148 -19.26 -1.17 -3.86
C LYS A 148 -19.80 -1.95 -2.68
N GLN A 149 -19.00 -2.87 -2.15
CA GLN A 149 -19.33 -3.65 -0.96
C GLN A 149 -18.17 -3.64 0.02
N ARG A 150 -18.45 -3.44 1.30
CA ARG A 150 -17.46 -3.61 2.38
C ARG A 150 -17.38 -5.09 2.76
N ASN A 151 -16.16 -5.58 2.97
CA ASN A 151 -15.89 -6.97 3.36
C ASN A 151 -16.67 -7.98 2.50
N PRO A 152 -16.50 -7.97 1.17
CA PRO A 152 -17.22 -8.87 0.30
C PRO A 152 -16.81 -10.31 0.60
N ALA A 153 -17.78 -11.23 0.63
CA ALA A 153 -17.48 -12.65 0.63
C ALA A 153 -16.85 -13.02 -0.72
N TRP A 154 -15.76 -13.76 -0.68
CA TRP A 154 -15.14 -14.27 -1.89
C TRP A 154 -15.70 -15.65 -2.22
N TYR A 155 -16.28 -15.79 -3.40
CA TYR A 155 -16.78 -17.05 -3.93
C TYR A 155 -15.86 -17.48 -5.08
N PRO A 156 -15.00 -18.51 -4.87
CA PRO A 156 -14.12 -18.99 -5.94
C PRO A 156 -14.93 -19.45 -7.14
N PRO A 157 -14.49 -19.14 -8.37
CA PRO A 157 -15.08 -19.69 -9.59
C PRO A 157 -15.08 -21.23 -9.58
N ARG A 158 -15.98 -21.85 -10.35
CA ARG A 158 -16.06 -23.32 -10.43
C ARG A 158 -14.73 -23.95 -10.82
N SER A 159 -14.00 -23.36 -11.76
CA SER A 159 -12.66 -23.81 -12.20
C SER A 159 -11.62 -23.91 -11.07
N LEU A 160 -11.75 -23.08 -10.02
CA LEU A 160 -10.85 -23.14 -8.85
C LEU A 160 -11.40 -24.02 -7.72
N ARG A 161 -12.64 -24.53 -7.83
CA ARG A 161 -13.25 -25.42 -6.84
C ARG A 161 -13.15 -26.89 -7.22
N GLU A 162 -12.83 -27.16 -8.48
CA GLU A 162 -12.75 -28.51 -9.07
C GLU A 162 -11.29 -28.98 -9.26
N GLU A 163 -10.29 -28.17 -8.84
CA GLU A 163 -8.89 -28.54 -8.66
C GLU A 163 -8.64 -29.01 -7.21
#